data_24898e02470df3e3dfdfa0c26783a826
#
_entry.id   24898e02470df3e3dfdfa0c26783a826
#
_cell.length_a   1.000
_cell.length_b   1.000
_cell.length_c   1.000
_cell.angle_alpha   90.00
_cell.angle_beta   90.00
_cell.angle_gamma   90.00
#
_symmetry.space_group_name_H-M   'P 1'
#
loop_
_entity.id
_entity.type
_entity.pdbx_description
1 polymer ?
#
loop_
_entity_poly.entity_id
_entity_poly.type
_entity_poly.pdbx_seq_one_letter_code
_entity_poly.pdbx_strand_id
1 'polypeptide(L)'
;MDITDVILRQHDEQRRMFSMLEEWPRDDHEGLAAVWKRLEILLEVHAEAEEKYFYPELLRLGTGGADAESVDEEVEDAVKDHNEIRKAVRKVGRCRTGSEAWWKAVVDANVHNSDHMGEEERQDLADFRQRASLELRHEIAVEFLRYEAVRWAEGITPKDKDPKRYVAAKKTSTASATAKKAANQARKAAKTAPARAARSKKASAGASEE
;
A
#
# COMPACT_ATOMS: atom_id res chain seq x y z
N MET A 1 -6.25 12.99 -7.16
CA MET A 1 -5.67 12.48 -5.89
C MET A 1 -4.38 11.77 -6.22
N ASP A 2 -3.46 11.79 -5.31
CA ASP A 2 -2.17 11.11 -5.42
C ASP A 2 -2.02 10.23 -4.18
N ILE A 3 -1.69 8.94 -4.34
CA ILE A 3 -1.56 8.02 -3.20
C ILE A 3 -0.49 8.49 -2.21
N THR A 4 0.61 9.04 -2.69
CA THR A 4 1.68 9.54 -1.81
C THR A 4 1.21 10.72 -0.95
N ASP A 5 0.34 11.59 -1.47
CA ASP A 5 -0.26 12.67 -0.70
C ASP A 5 -1.35 12.16 0.28
N VAL A 6 -2.03 11.06 -0.06
CA VAL A 6 -3.00 10.41 0.85
C VAL A 6 -2.28 9.82 2.04
N ILE A 7 -1.22 9.04 1.82
CA ILE A 7 -0.40 8.43 2.88
C ILE A 7 0.18 9.52 3.79
N LEU A 8 0.85 10.54 3.24
CA LEU A 8 1.42 11.64 4.02
C LEU A 8 0.40 12.34 4.93
N ARG A 9 -0.84 12.59 4.45
CA ARG A 9 -1.89 13.18 5.28
C ARG A 9 -2.33 12.27 6.42
N GLN A 10 -2.30 10.97 6.22
CA GLN A 10 -2.64 10.03 7.27
C GLN A 10 -1.50 9.91 8.29
N HIS A 11 -0.25 9.99 7.87
CA HIS A 11 0.89 10.13 8.78
C HIS A 11 0.78 11.39 9.65
N ASP A 12 0.40 12.53 9.06
CA ASP A 12 0.15 13.75 9.82
C ASP A 12 -1.01 13.58 10.83
N GLU A 13 -2.10 12.89 10.45
CA GLU A 13 -3.20 12.60 11.37
C GLU A 13 -2.78 11.64 12.49
N GLN A 14 -1.94 10.65 12.20
CA GLN A 14 -1.38 9.74 13.21
C GLN A 14 -0.52 10.51 14.22
N ARG A 15 0.39 11.36 13.76
CA ARG A 15 1.21 12.24 14.62
C ARG A 15 0.33 13.13 15.49
N ARG A 16 -0.68 13.75 14.89
CA ARG A 16 -1.63 14.61 15.60
C ARG A 16 -2.40 13.85 16.67
N MET A 17 -2.79 12.60 16.41
CA MET A 17 -3.52 11.80 17.39
C MET A 17 -2.64 11.34 18.55
N PHE A 18 -1.37 11.01 18.31
CA PHE A 18 -0.41 10.75 19.40
C PHE A 18 -0.20 12.00 20.26
N SER A 19 -0.02 13.18 19.66
CA SER A 19 0.08 14.45 20.40
C SER A 19 -1.21 14.73 21.20
N MET A 20 -2.37 14.48 20.62
CA MET A 20 -3.65 14.64 21.31
C MET A 20 -3.73 13.76 22.58
N LEU A 21 -3.24 12.52 22.53
CA LEU A 21 -3.18 11.66 23.72
C LEU A 21 -2.26 12.23 24.80
N GLU A 22 -1.10 12.81 24.42
CA GLU A 22 -0.17 13.40 25.35
C GLU A 22 -0.75 14.64 26.07
N GLU A 23 -1.55 15.42 25.35
CA GLU A 23 -2.22 16.63 25.86
C GLU A 23 -3.53 16.35 26.59
N TRP A 24 -4.10 15.14 26.47
CA TRP A 24 -5.37 14.78 27.06
C TRP A 24 -5.31 14.76 28.60
N PRO A 25 -6.39 15.18 29.31
CA PRO A 25 -6.43 15.08 30.77
C PRO A 25 -6.15 13.66 31.26
N ARG A 26 -5.17 13.51 32.13
CA ARG A 26 -4.66 12.21 32.59
C ARG A 26 -5.69 11.41 33.42
N ASP A 27 -6.65 12.08 34.01
CA ASP A 27 -7.74 11.54 34.82
C ASP A 27 -8.99 11.19 34.00
N ASP A 28 -9.09 11.65 32.76
CA ASP A 28 -10.17 11.27 31.84
C ASP A 28 -9.85 9.96 31.12
N HIS A 29 -9.99 8.86 31.85
CA HIS A 29 -9.68 7.52 31.28
C HIS A 29 -10.64 7.10 30.17
N GLU A 30 -11.87 7.58 30.18
CA GLU A 30 -12.85 7.29 29.12
C GLU A 30 -12.48 8.00 27.82
N GLY A 31 -12.13 9.28 27.89
CA GLY A 31 -11.66 10.05 26.76
C GLY A 31 -10.36 9.49 26.18
N LEU A 32 -9.38 9.15 27.04
CA LEU A 32 -8.14 8.49 26.61
C LEU A 32 -8.41 7.17 25.88
N ALA A 33 -9.32 6.34 26.38
CA ALA A 33 -9.70 5.08 25.73
C ALA A 33 -10.35 5.32 24.36
N ALA A 34 -11.22 6.34 24.25
CA ALA A 34 -11.89 6.67 23.00
C ALA A 34 -10.91 7.19 21.94
N VAL A 35 -10.00 8.10 22.31
CA VAL A 35 -8.96 8.63 21.41
C VAL A 35 -8.01 7.51 20.97
N TRP A 36 -7.56 6.68 21.92
CA TRP A 36 -6.72 5.53 21.59
C TRP A 36 -7.42 4.56 20.62
N LYS A 37 -8.69 4.24 20.86
CA LYS A 37 -9.44 3.33 19.97
C LYS A 37 -9.54 3.85 18.55
N ARG A 38 -9.73 5.16 18.37
CA ARG A 38 -9.72 5.79 17.07
C ARG A 38 -8.35 5.66 16.39
N LEU A 39 -7.27 5.95 17.15
CA LEU A 39 -5.90 5.85 16.65
C LEU A 39 -5.54 4.40 16.29
N GLU A 40 -5.86 3.43 17.16
CA GLU A 40 -5.66 2.00 16.90
C GLU A 40 -6.27 1.58 15.55
N ILE A 41 -7.52 1.98 15.29
CA ILE A 41 -8.19 1.67 14.03
C ILE A 41 -7.48 2.34 12.84
N LEU A 42 -7.07 3.60 12.99
CA LEU A 42 -6.35 4.32 11.94
C LEU A 42 -5.05 3.60 11.59
N LEU A 43 -4.22 3.25 12.59
CA LEU A 43 -2.94 2.55 12.38
C LEU A 43 -3.14 1.22 11.62
N GLU A 44 -4.12 0.42 12.03
CA GLU A 44 -4.37 -0.90 11.44
C GLU A 44 -4.94 -0.84 10.02
N VAL A 45 -5.90 0.07 9.80
CA VAL A 45 -6.52 0.23 8.47
C VAL A 45 -5.52 0.78 7.47
N HIS A 46 -4.70 1.74 7.88
CA HIS A 46 -3.64 2.33 7.09
C HIS A 46 -2.61 1.28 6.66
N ALA A 47 -2.01 0.58 7.63
CA ALA A 47 -1.01 -0.45 7.36
C ALA A 47 -1.55 -1.57 6.42
N GLU A 48 -2.80 -2.00 6.61
CA GLU A 48 -3.37 -3.03 5.72
C GLU A 48 -3.68 -2.49 4.32
N ALA A 49 -4.05 -1.21 4.19
CA ALA A 49 -4.29 -0.57 2.91
C ALA A 49 -2.99 -0.41 2.10
N GLU A 50 -1.88 -0.06 2.74
CA GLU A 50 -0.55 -0.02 2.11
C GLU A 50 -0.10 -1.38 1.64
N GLU A 51 -0.16 -2.39 2.49
CA GLU A 51 0.18 -3.77 2.16
C GLU A 51 -0.69 -4.33 1.02
N LYS A 52 -1.87 -3.79 0.81
CA LYS A 52 -2.79 -4.29 -0.21
C LYS A 52 -2.68 -3.55 -1.53
N TYR A 53 -2.46 -2.25 -1.52
CA TYR A 53 -2.56 -1.40 -2.71
C TYR A 53 -1.28 -0.63 -3.06
N PHE A 54 -0.48 -0.21 -2.07
CA PHE A 54 0.71 0.58 -2.30
C PHE A 54 1.96 -0.29 -2.51
N TYR A 55 2.33 -1.13 -1.56
CA TYR A 55 3.53 -1.95 -1.66
C TYR A 55 3.58 -2.92 -2.86
N PRO A 56 2.47 -3.52 -3.34
CA PRO A 56 2.52 -4.30 -4.57
C PRO A 56 2.96 -3.51 -5.79
N GLU A 57 2.59 -2.23 -5.87
CA GLU A 57 2.97 -1.35 -6.95
C GLU A 57 4.38 -0.76 -6.75
N LEU A 58 4.78 -0.50 -5.50
CA LEU A 58 6.16 -0.16 -5.15
C LEU A 58 7.11 -1.29 -5.57
N LEU A 59 6.83 -2.55 -5.22
CA LEU A 59 7.60 -3.73 -5.68
C LEU A 59 7.68 -3.88 -7.19
N ARG A 60 6.70 -3.38 -7.92
CA ARG A 60 6.67 -3.46 -9.38
C ARG A 60 7.48 -2.38 -10.07
N LEU A 61 7.55 -1.18 -9.50
CA LEU A 61 8.10 0.02 -10.13
C LEU A 61 9.33 0.57 -9.42
N GLY A 62 9.42 0.38 -8.11
CA GLY A 62 10.50 0.89 -7.29
C GLY A 62 11.84 0.22 -7.58
N THR A 63 12.88 0.87 -7.16
CA THR A 63 14.27 0.36 -7.27
C THR A 63 14.98 0.26 -5.93
N GLY A 64 14.30 0.65 -4.88
CA GLY A 64 14.84 0.83 -3.54
C GLY A 64 15.25 2.28 -3.29
N GLY A 65 15.06 2.73 -2.05
CA GLY A 65 15.48 4.04 -1.58
C GLY A 65 16.98 4.12 -1.29
N ALA A 66 17.41 5.25 -0.75
CA ALA A 66 18.84 5.57 -0.58
C ALA A 66 19.58 4.61 0.38
N ASP A 67 18.87 4.03 1.34
CA ASP A 67 19.45 3.20 2.42
C ASP A 67 19.15 1.70 2.27
N ALA A 68 18.31 1.29 1.30
CA ALA A 68 17.99 -0.10 1.01
C ALA A 68 18.78 -0.64 -0.19
N GLU A 69 19.25 -1.89 -0.11
CA GLU A 69 19.95 -2.55 -1.23
C GLU A 69 18.98 -2.84 -2.39
N SER A 70 17.68 -2.96 -2.11
CA SER A 70 16.65 -3.25 -3.11
C SER A 70 15.26 -2.87 -2.62
N VAL A 71 14.32 -2.69 -3.56
CA VAL A 71 12.91 -2.49 -3.24
C VAL A 71 12.28 -3.68 -2.48
N ASP A 72 12.83 -4.88 -2.64
CA ASP A 72 12.36 -6.07 -1.91
C ASP A 72 12.67 -5.94 -0.42
N GLU A 73 13.89 -5.52 -0.08
CA GLU A 73 14.33 -5.27 1.29
C GLU A 73 13.52 -4.14 1.94
N GLU A 74 13.34 -3.03 1.22
CA GLU A 74 12.53 -1.88 1.63
C GLU A 74 11.10 -2.30 2.02
N VAL A 75 10.42 -3.08 1.19
CA VAL A 75 9.07 -3.58 1.50
C VAL A 75 9.07 -4.68 2.57
N GLU A 76 10.13 -5.52 2.66
CA GLU A 76 10.26 -6.49 3.75
C GLU A 76 10.37 -5.76 5.10
N ASP A 77 11.16 -4.68 5.19
CA ASP A 77 11.32 -3.88 6.40
C ASP A 77 10.02 -3.13 6.75
N ALA A 78 9.35 -2.51 5.79
CA ALA A 78 8.05 -1.86 6.02
C ALA A 78 7.00 -2.84 6.59
N VAL A 79 6.90 -4.06 6.06
CA VAL A 79 5.97 -5.09 6.58
C VAL A 79 6.38 -5.57 7.98
N LYS A 80 7.67 -5.65 8.27
CA LYS A 80 8.19 -5.98 9.60
C LYS A 80 7.83 -4.88 10.62
N ASP A 81 7.97 -3.62 10.24
CA ASP A 81 7.62 -2.48 11.07
C ASP A 81 6.13 -2.44 11.39
N HIS A 82 5.27 -2.71 10.41
CA HIS A 82 3.84 -2.90 10.65
C HIS A 82 3.55 -3.99 11.69
N ASN A 83 4.29 -5.09 11.67
CA ASN A 83 4.13 -6.15 12.68
C ASN A 83 4.56 -5.68 14.08
N GLU A 84 5.65 -4.87 14.20
CA GLU A 84 6.06 -4.30 15.48
C GLU A 84 5.05 -3.25 15.99
N ILE A 85 4.52 -2.40 15.11
CA ILE A 85 3.43 -1.48 15.44
C ILE A 85 2.21 -2.25 15.96
N ARG A 86 1.74 -3.28 15.24
CA ARG A 86 0.62 -4.15 15.66
C ARG A 86 0.87 -4.80 17.02
N LYS A 87 2.09 -5.24 17.27
CA LYS A 87 2.49 -5.81 18.55
C LYS A 87 2.41 -4.79 19.68
N ALA A 88 2.88 -3.56 19.45
CA ALA A 88 2.78 -2.46 20.42
C ALA A 88 1.32 -2.07 20.67
N VAL A 89 0.50 -1.94 19.63
CA VAL A 89 -0.94 -1.69 19.73
C VAL A 89 -1.65 -2.76 20.57
N ARG A 90 -1.40 -4.04 20.31
CA ARG A 90 -1.94 -5.15 21.13
C ARG A 90 -1.50 -5.07 22.60
N LYS A 91 -0.29 -4.55 22.87
CA LYS A 91 0.22 -4.35 24.24
C LYS A 91 -0.57 -3.25 24.96
N VAL A 92 -0.87 -2.14 24.29
CA VAL A 92 -1.72 -1.07 24.83
C VAL A 92 -3.09 -1.62 25.23
N GLY A 93 -3.73 -2.40 24.34
CA GLY A 93 -5.05 -3.00 24.58
C GLY A 93 -5.12 -3.98 25.78
N ARG A 94 -3.97 -4.45 26.28
CA ARG A 94 -3.88 -5.33 27.47
C ARG A 94 -3.67 -4.55 28.77
N CYS A 95 -3.36 -3.27 28.70
CA CYS A 95 -3.11 -2.42 29.85
C CYS A 95 -4.37 -1.66 30.27
N ARG A 96 -4.52 -1.38 31.56
CA ARG A 96 -5.58 -0.50 32.05
C ARG A 96 -5.30 0.93 31.55
N THR A 97 -6.25 1.51 30.82
CA THR A 97 -6.16 2.87 30.28
C THR A 97 -5.73 3.87 31.35
N GLY A 98 -4.80 4.73 31.00
CA GLY A 98 -4.24 5.76 31.87
C GLY A 98 -3.23 5.27 32.91
N SER A 99 -2.99 3.95 33.02
CA SER A 99 -1.93 3.42 33.90
C SER A 99 -0.54 3.71 33.33
N GLU A 100 0.49 3.67 34.20
CA GLU A 100 1.89 3.82 33.76
C GLU A 100 2.26 2.80 32.67
N ALA A 101 1.83 1.54 32.82
CA ALA A 101 2.04 0.51 31.81
C ALA A 101 1.35 0.81 30.47
N TRP A 102 0.17 1.40 30.51
CA TRP A 102 -0.56 1.84 29.32
C TRP A 102 0.19 2.95 28.61
N TRP A 103 0.63 3.98 29.34
CA TRP A 103 1.41 5.09 28.76
C TRP A 103 2.73 4.64 28.18
N LYS A 104 3.42 3.73 28.85
CA LYS A 104 4.65 3.15 28.30
C LYS A 104 4.38 2.41 26.99
N ALA A 105 3.29 1.67 26.90
CA ALA A 105 2.93 0.95 25.68
C ALA A 105 2.50 1.90 24.56
N VAL A 106 1.81 3.02 24.86
CA VAL A 106 1.48 4.08 23.89
C VAL A 106 2.75 4.73 23.34
N VAL A 107 3.71 5.04 24.20
CA VAL A 107 5.01 5.58 23.76
C VAL A 107 5.76 4.58 22.88
N ASP A 108 5.82 3.29 23.25
CA ASP A 108 6.41 2.25 22.42
C ASP A 108 5.75 2.20 21.02
N ALA A 109 4.41 2.30 20.95
CA ALA A 109 3.68 2.32 19.69
C ALA A 109 4.01 3.57 18.85
N ASN A 110 4.12 4.74 19.48
CA ASN A 110 4.49 5.98 18.79
C ASN A 110 5.91 5.92 18.23
N VAL A 111 6.87 5.33 18.96
CA VAL A 111 8.26 5.18 18.50
C VAL A 111 8.29 4.32 17.24
N HIS A 112 7.76 3.09 17.28
CA HIS A 112 7.74 2.22 16.11
C HIS A 112 7.02 2.87 14.91
N ASN A 113 5.89 3.54 15.16
CA ASN A 113 5.15 4.20 14.10
C ASN A 113 5.90 5.40 13.51
N SER A 114 6.61 6.18 14.33
CA SER A 114 7.39 7.33 13.88
C SER A 114 8.61 6.93 13.06
N ASP A 115 9.31 5.86 13.46
CA ASP A 115 10.45 5.32 12.73
C ASP A 115 10.00 4.84 11.35
N HIS A 116 8.96 4.00 11.31
CA HIS A 116 8.35 3.52 10.06
C HIS A 116 7.93 4.67 9.13
N MET A 117 7.09 5.61 9.60
CA MET A 117 6.66 6.75 8.78
C MET A 117 7.86 7.56 8.26
N GLY A 118 8.89 7.74 9.09
CA GLY A 118 10.10 8.48 8.71
C GLY A 118 10.88 7.80 7.59
N GLU A 119 10.95 6.48 7.57
CA GLU A 119 11.60 5.69 6.52
C GLU A 119 10.75 5.70 5.25
N GLU A 120 9.47 5.42 5.34
CA GLU A 120 8.57 5.41 4.20
C GLU A 120 8.51 6.77 3.49
N GLU A 121 8.41 7.87 4.24
CA GLU A 121 8.39 9.22 3.67
C GLU A 121 9.68 9.57 2.92
N ARG A 122 10.83 9.14 3.43
CA ARG A 122 12.13 9.43 2.80
C ARG A 122 12.46 8.53 1.62
N GLN A 123 11.98 7.28 1.65
CA GLN A 123 12.40 6.22 0.72
C GLN A 123 11.24 5.84 -0.20
N ASP A 124 10.27 5.09 0.29
CA ASP A 124 9.20 4.45 -0.47
C ASP A 124 8.37 5.45 -1.28
N LEU A 125 7.87 6.48 -0.60
CA LEU A 125 7.03 7.50 -1.25
C LEU A 125 7.82 8.32 -2.25
N ALA A 126 9.10 8.61 -1.96
CA ALA A 126 9.97 9.37 -2.84
C ALA A 126 10.32 8.57 -4.12
N ASP A 127 10.71 7.29 -3.97
CA ASP A 127 11.02 6.40 -5.10
C ASP A 127 9.76 6.17 -5.96
N PHE A 128 8.64 5.86 -5.33
CA PHE A 128 7.38 5.63 -6.04
C PHE A 128 6.91 6.87 -6.81
N ARG A 129 7.00 8.06 -6.20
CA ARG A 129 6.60 9.33 -6.83
C ARG A 129 7.40 9.63 -8.11
N GLN A 130 8.67 9.26 -8.14
CA GLN A 130 9.53 9.46 -9.32
C GLN A 130 9.20 8.51 -10.46
N ARG A 131 8.68 7.32 -10.18
CA ARG A 131 8.54 6.24 -11.16
C ARG A 131 7.11 5.98 -11.61
N ALA A 132 6.14 6.20 -10.74
CA ALA A 132 4.74 5.99 -11.04
C ALA A 132 4.12 7.21 -11.75
N SER A 133 3.34 6.97 -12.80
CA SER A 133 2.58 8.04 -13.45
C SER A 133 1.51 8.61 -12.50
N LEU A 134 1.12 9.86 -12.72
CA LEU A 134 0.02 10.50 -11.97
C LEU A 134 -1.29 9.71 -12.06
N GLU A 135 -1.56 9.11 -13.22
CA GLU A 135 -2.75 8.29 -13.44
C GLU A 135 -2.76 7.06 -12.53
N LEU A 136 -1.64 6.30 -12.51
CA LEU A 136 -1.50 5.15 -11.61
C LEU A 136 -1.59 5.55 -10.13
N ARG A 137 -0.93 6.63 -9.73
CA ARG A 137 -1.00 7.15 -8.35
C ARG A 137 -2.43 7.53 -7.96
N HIS A 138 -3.21 8.04 -8.92
CA HIS A 138 -4.63 8.33 -8.71
C HIS A 138 -5.45 7.05 -8.57
N GLU A 139 -5.26 6.06 -9.44
CA GLU A 139 -5.96 4.77 -9.39
C GLU A 139 -5.75 4.08 -8.04
N ILE A 140 -4.49 4.01 -7.58
CA ILE A 140 -4.15 3.43 -6.28
C ILE A 140 -4.83 4.20 -5.14
N ALA A 141 -4.79 5.54 -5.17
CA ALA A 141 -5.44 6.36 -4.15
C ALA A 141 -6.94 6.09 -4.04
N VAL A 142 -7.62 5.87 -5.17
CA VAL A 142 -9.06 5.53 -5.17
C VAL A 142 -9.33 4.18 -4.53
N GLU A 143 -8.56 3.15 -4.85
CA GLU A 143 -8.74 1.82 -4.27
C GLU A 143 -8.37 1.78 -2.78
N PHE A 144 -7.31 2.46 -2.41
CA PHE A 144 -6.86 2.64 -1.03
C PHE A 144 -7.95 3.27 -0.16
N LEU A 145 -8.45 4.44 -0.56
CA LEU A 145 -9.51 5.16 0.17
C LEU A 145 -10.84 4.41 0.19
N ARG A 146 -11.17 3.67 -0.87
CA ARG A 146 -12.34 2.80 -0.91
C ARG A 146 -12.22 1.69 0.13
N TYR A 147 -11.07 1.05 0.21
CA TYR A 147 -10.80 0.01 1.19
C TYR A 147 -10.94 0.55 2.62
N GLU A 148 -10.32 1.67 2.90
CA GLU A 148 -10.42 2.33 4.20
C GLU A 148 -11.86 2.66 4.58
N ALA A 149 -12.62 3.27 3.68
CA ALA A 149 -14.01 3.61 3.94
C ALA A 149 -14.85 2.40 4.33
N VAL A 150 -14.60 1.23 3.71
CA VAL A 150 -15.25 -0.03 4.08
C VAL A 150 -14.78 -0.50 5.46
N ARG A 151 -13.47 -0.47 5.73
CA ARG A 151 -12.91 -0.92 7.03
C ARG A 151 -13.32 -0.03 8.20
N TRP A 152 -13.45 1.27 7.98
CA TRP A 152 -14.00 2.18 8.99
C TRP A 152 -15.44 1.82 9.39
N ALA A 153 -16.25 1.35 8.44
CA ALA A 153 -17.64 0.97 8.68
C ALA A 153 -17.80 -0.45 9.27
N GLU A 154 -17.01 -1.42 8.77
CA GLU A 154 -17.14 -2.85 9.10
C GLU A 154 -16.20 -3.30 10.23
N GLY A 155 -15.16 -2.53 10.51
CA GLY A 155 -14.06 -2.91 11.38
C GLY A 155 -12.96 -3.69 10.66
N ILE A 156 -11.88 -3.94 11.38
CA ILE A 156 -10.69 -4.64 10.89
C ILE A 156 -10.21 -5.65 11.92
N THR A 157 -9.71 -6.78 11.46
CA THR A 157 -9.01 -7.75 12.30
C THR A 157 -7.57 -7.83 11.83
N PRO A 158 -6.63 -7.20 12.55
CA PRO A 158 -5.23 -7.14 12.15
C PRO A 158 -4.57 -8.51 12.10
N LYS A 159 -3.68 -8.69 11.12
CA LYS A 159 -2.91 -9.93 10.96
C LYS A 159 -1.46 -9.61 10.63
N ASP A 160 -0.55 -10.13 11.45
CA ASP A 160 0.87 -10.09 11.15
C ASP A 160 1.16 -10.89 9.87
N LYS A 161 2.11 -10.41 9.09
CA LYS A 161 2.54 -11.06 7.85
C LYS A 161 4.02 -11.41 7.94
N ASP A 162 4.38 -12.55 7.36
CA ASP A 162 5.79 -12.85 7.14
C ASP A 162 6.30 -11.96 5.98
N PRO A 163 7.28 -11.08 6.21
CA PRO A 163 7.71 -10.10 5.22
C PRO A 163 8.18 -10.75 3.92
N LYS A 164 9.04 -11.77 4.01
CA LYS A 164 9.59 -12.46 2.83
C LYS A 164 8.52 -13.18 2.02
N ARG A 165 7.59 -13.84 2.70
CA ARG A 165 6.45 -14.49 2.04
C ARG A 165 5.52 -13.48 1.40
N TYR A 166 5.30 -12.33 2.05
CA TYR A 166 4.50 -11.25 1.50
C TYR A 166 5.10 -10.74 0.19
N VAL A 167 6.37 -10.35 0.17
CA VAL A 167 7.08 -9.87 -1.02
C VAL A 167 7.03 -10.92 -2.15
N ALA A 168 7.39 -12.18 -1.86
CA ALA A 168 7.35 -13.25 -2.85
C ALA A 168 5.95 -13.47 -3.46
N ALA A 169 4.91 -13.46 -2.63
CA ALA A 169 3.52 -13.61 -3.09
C ALA A 169 3.06 -12.45 -3.97
N LYS A 170 3.42 -11.21 -3.62
CA LYS A 170 3.04 -10.02 -4.39
C LYS A 170 3.76 -9.98 -5.75
N LYS A 171 5.04 -10.28 -5.80
CA LYS A 171 5.79 -10.38 -7.07
C LYS A 171 5.20 -11.42 -8.02
N THR A 172 4.84 -12.60 -7.50
CA THR A 172 4.20 -13.66 -8.29
C THR A 172 2.84 -13.22 -8.83
N SER A 173 2.02 -12.56 -8.01
CA SER A 173 0.69 -12.08 -8.42
C SER A 173 0.78 -10.97 -9.46
N THR A 174 1.72 -10.04 -9.30
CA THR A 174 1.94 -8.93 -10.22
C THR A 174 2.45 -9.42 -11.58
N ALA A 175 3.41 -10.36 -11.60
CA ALA A 175 3.88 -10.98 -12.84
C ALA A 175 2.75 -11.69 -13.60
N SER A 176 1.88 -12.43 -12.89
CA SER A 176 0.72 -13.10 -13.48
C SER A 176 -0.31 -12.11 -14.04
N ALA A 177 -0.59 -11.01 -13.34
CA ALA A 177 -1.51 -9.97 -13.80
C ALA A 177 -0.99 -9.25 -15.04
N THR A 178 0.29 -8.92 -15.08
CA THR A 178 0.97 -8.31 -16.24
C THR A 178 0.93 -9.22 -17.45
N ALA A 179 1.22 -10.52 -17.28
CA ALA A 179 1.16 -11.50 -18.34
C ALA A 179 -0.27 -11.65 -18.92
N LYS A 180 -1.30 -11.67 -18.04
CA LYS A 180 -2.71 -11.70 -18.48
C LYS A 180 -3.12 -10.44 -19.23
N LYS A 181 -2.68 -9.26 -18.78
CA LYS A 181 -2.95 -7.98 -19.46
C LYS A 181 -2.30 -7.93 -20.84
N ALA A 182 -1.06 -8.36 -20.97
CA ALA A 182 -0.35 -8.46 -22.25
C ALA A 182 -1.01 -9.45 -23.21
N ALA A 183 -1.40 -10.65 -22.72
CA ALA A 183 -2.11 -11.64 -23.53
C ALA A 183 -3.48 -11.13 -24.03
N ASN A 184 -4.23 -10.41 -23.20
CA ASN A 184 -5.51 -9.80 -23.60
C ASN A 184 -5.31 -8.68 -24.62
N GLN A 185 -4.28 -7.85 -24.48
CA GLN A 185 -3.95 -6.82 -25.46
C GLN A 185 -3.54 -7.42 -26.81
N ALA A 186 -2.71 -8.47 -26.80
CA ALA A 186 -2.33 -9.18 -28.01
C ALA A 186 -3.54 -9.82 -28.73
N ARG A 187 -4.49 -10.42 -27.97
CA ARG A 187 -5.73 -10.97 -28.52
C ARG A 187 -6.62 -9.89 -29.11
N LYS A 188 -6.69 -8.72 -28.48
CA LYS A 188 -7.47 -7.57 -29.00
C LYS A 188 -6.84 -7.00 -30.27
N ALA A 189 -5.52 -6.86 -30.32
CA ALA A 189 -4.78 -6.44 -31.50
C ALA A 189 -4.95 -7.42 -32.68
N ALA A 190 -4.89 -8.72 -32.41
CA ALA A 190 -5.09 -9.75 -33.43
C ALA A 190 -6.53 -9.76 -34.01
N LYS A 191 -7.54 -9.38 -33.22
CA LYS A 191 -8.94 -9.25 -33.68
C LYS A 191 -9.19 -7.99 -34.50
N THR A 192 -8.36 -6.95 -34.32
CA THR A 192 -8.50 -5.67 -35.02
C THR A 192 -7.56 -5.53 -36.22
N ALA A 193 -6.68 -6.51 -36.46
CA ALA A 193 -5.83 -6.54 -37.65
C ALA A 193 -6.71 -6.74 -38.93
N PRO A 194 -6.70 -5.81 -39.91
CA PRO A 194 -7.48 -5.98 -41.10
C PRO A 194 -6.93 -7.15 -41.92
N ALA A 195 -7.86 -8.00 -42.44
CA ALA A 195 -7.53 -9.11 -43.35
C ALA A 195 -7.02 -8.56 -44.69
N ARG A 196 -5.75 -8.18 -44.73
CA ARG A 196 -5.05 -7.61 -45.91
C ARG A 196 -3.97 -8.54 -46.41
N ALA A 197 -4.31 -9.72 -46.90
CA ALA A 197 -3.39 -10.55 -47.69
C ALA A 197 -4.04 -11.71 -48.46
N ALA A 198 -5.23 -11.50 -49.03
CA ALA A 198 -5.83 -12.54 -49.90
C ALA A 198 -6.36 -12.04 -51.24
N ARG A 199 -5.89 -10.86 -51.73
CA ARG A 199 -6.42 -10.30 -52.99
C ARG A 199 -5.38 -9.95 -54.07
N SER A 200 -4.16 -10.52 -54.02
CA SER A 200 -3.15 -10.25 -55.05
C SER A 200 -2.68 -11.47 -55.87
N LYS A 201 -3.46 -12.55 -55.93
CA LYS A 201 -3.15 -13.73 -56.76
C LYS A 201 -4.25 -14.10 -57.78
N LYS A 202 -4.97 -13.12 -58.29
CA LYS A 202 -5.99 -13.40 -59.35
C LYS A 202 -5.99 -12.36 -60.48
N ALA A 203 -4.83 -11.82 -60.82
CA ALA A 203 -4.72 -10.87 -61.94
C ALA A 203 -3.46 -11.10 -62.81
N SER A 204 -3.03 -12.37 -63.00
CA SER A 204 -1.96 -12.69 -63.97
C SER A 204 -2.16 -14.07 -64.60
N ALA A 205 -3.37 -14.35 -65.08
CA ALA A 205 -3.63 -15.50 -65.92
C ALA A 205 -4.73 -15.11 -66.92
N GLY A 206 -4.34 -14.49 -68.03
CA GLY A 206 -5.29 -14.13 -69.06
C GLY A 206 -4.76 -13.10 -70.04
N ALA A 207 -3.63 -13.37 -70.74
CA ALA A 207 -3.29 -12.69 -71.97
C ALA A 207 -2.19 -13.52 -72.64
N SER A 208 -2.57 -14.55 -73.36
CA SER A 208 -1.80 -15.16 -74.46
C SER A 208 -2.81 -15.96 -75.26
N GLU A 209 -3.21 -15.41 -76.39
CA GLU A 209 -3.64 -16.02 -77.63
C GLU A 209 -4.46 -14.98 -78.42
N GLU A 210 -3.88 -14.41 -79.40
CA GLU A 210 -4.10 -14.11 -80.81
C GLU A 210 -3.32 -12.89 -81.23
#